data_d1a0fc850dd32186ec0ebe36a2faf62b
#
_entry.id   d1a0fc850dd32186ec0ebe36a2faf62b
#
_cell.length_a   1.000
_cell.length_b   1.000
_cell.length_c   1.000
_cell.angle_alpha   90.00
_cell.angle_beta   90.00
_cell.angle_gamma   90.00
#
_symmetry.space_group_name_H-M   'P 1'
#
loop_
_entity.id
_entity.type
_entity.pdbx_description
1 polymer ?
#
loop_
_entity_poly.entity_id
_entity_poly.type
_entity_poly.pdbx_seq_one_letter_code
_entity_poly.pdbx_strand_id
1 'polypeptide(L)'
;MSPIDIYRYLKSFFKFLNGKSVFHVARDGTAILYGSKNCHWKMIPIQKCLDRDIIVYSFGLGEDIQFEKDVSERHGCVVYAFDPTPKSLNYVKNTLSENSSIKVYPYALSDKNCTLDFFLPKNPNYVSGSLTKSPGTSDSKIEVEAHSIQFLMEKFGHTEIDVLKMDIEGAEYDVLESLIDSGTINNIGQICVEFHFRFGCGLVKKTEEIFKSLKNKGFKLVYAAANQ
;
A
#
# COMPACT_ATOMS: atom_id res chain seq x y z
N MET A 1 24.22 -12.17 3.07
CA MET A 1 22.93 -12.25 3.80
C MET A 1 23.22 -12.28 5.28
N SER A 2 22.57 -11.45 6.08
CA SER A 2 22.70 -11.52 7.54
C SER A 2 22.00 -12.79 8.08
N PRO A 3 22.34 -13.27 9.31
CA PRO A 3 21.64 -14.40 9.93
C PRO A 3 20.12 -14.16 10.04
N ILE A 4 19.70 -12.92 10.25
CA ILE A 4 18.29 -12.51 10.29
C ILE A 4 17.63 -12.66 8.91
N ASP A 5 18.34 -12.31 7.83
CA ASP A 5 17.85 -12.50 6.46
C ASP A 5 17.67 -13.97 6.11
N ILE A 6 18.58 -14.83 6.55
CA ILE A 6 18.50 -16.28 6.35
C ILE A 6 17.28 -16.85 7.08
N TYR A 7 17.06 -16.44 8.33
CA TYR A 7 15.89 -16.89 9.11
C TYR A 7 14.58 -16.46 8.46
N ARG A 8 14.46 -15.19 8.04
CA ARG A 8 13.28 -14.67 7.34
C ARG A 8 13.03 -15.39 6.01
N TYR A 9 14.10 -15.66 5.25
CA TYR A 9 14.04 -16.45 4.02
C TYR A 9 13.48 -17.84 4.26
N LEU A 10 14.03 -18.58 5.23
CA LEU A 10 13.57 -19.92 5.58
C LEU A 10 12.12 -19.90 6.08
N LYS A 11 11.74 -18.96 6.93
CA LYS A 11 10.36 -18.80 7.41
C LYS A 11 9.39 -18.56 6.27
N SER A 12 9.74 -17.70 5.31
CA SER A 12 8.95 -17.44 4.11
C SER A 12 8.82 -18.67 3.23
N PHE A 13 9.92 -19.40 3.03
CA PHE A 13 9.93 -20.65 2.29
C PHE A 13 9.04 -21.73 2.92
N PHE A 14 9.08 -21.90 4.25
CA PHE A 14 8.18 -22.83 4.95
C PHE A 14 6.70 -22.40 4.87
N LYS A 15 6.40 -21.12 4.93
CA LYS A 15 5.02 -20.61 4.70
C LYS A 15 4.55 -20.93 3.27
N PHE A 16 5.42 -20.77 2.28
CA PHE A 16 5.13 -21.10 0.88
C PHE A 16 4.86 -22.59 0.70
N LEU A 17 5.72 -23.49 1.23
CA LEU A 17 5.52 -24.93 1.16
C LEU A 17 4.19 -25.39 1.76
N ASN A 18 3.67 -24.66 2.74
CA ASN A 18 2.38 -24.91 3.37
C ASN A 18 1.21 -24.14 2.72
N GLY A 19 1.42 -23.52 1.56
CA GLY A 19 0.40 -22.73 0.86
C GLY A 19 -0.10 -21.49 1.62
N LYS A 20 0.70 -20.98 2.56
CA LYS A 20 0.32 -19.85 3.43
C LYS A 20 0.91 -18.51 3.01
N SER A 21 1.77 -18.49 2.02
CA SER A 21 2.31 -17.25 1.43
C SER A 21 2.90 -17.49 0.06
N VAL A 22 3.09 -16.41 -0.70
CA VAL A 22 3.84 -16.43 -1.97
C VAL A 22 5.33 -16.33 -1.68
N PHE A 23 6.14 -17.10 -2.40
CA PHE A 23 7.58 -17.07 -2.27
C PHE A 23 8.22 -16.43 -3.50
N HIS A 24 8.48 -15.13 -3.40
CA HIS A 24 9.25 -14.39 -4.38
C HIS A 24 10.45 -13.74 -3.70
N VAL A 25 11.62 -13.93 -4.27
CA VAL A 25 12.84 -13.25 -3.84
C VAL A 25 13.41 -12.52 -5.06
N ALA A 26 13.09 -11.25 -5.17
CA ALA A 26 13.79 -10.35 -6.05
C ALA A 26 14.48 -9.28 -5.21
N ARG A 27 15.74 -8.99 -5.51
CA ARG A 27 16.50 -7.91 -4.88
C ARG A 27 17.20 -7.16 -5.98
N ASP A 28 16.67 -6.02 -6.31
CA ASP A 28 17.37 -5.06 -7.16
C ASP A 28 18.31 -4.25 -6.27
N GLY A 29 19.59 -4.24 -6.59
CA GLY A 29 20.60 -3.49 -5.84
C GLY A 29 20.43 -1.98 -5.90
N THR A 30 19.58 -1.47 -6.80
CA THR A 30 19.27 -0.05 -6.94
C THR A 30 18.14 0.40 -6.01
N ALA A 31 17.35 -0.54 -5.47
CA ALA A 31 16.27 -0.22 -4.55
C ALA A 31 16.79 0.26 -3.19
N ILE A 32 16.27 1.38 -2.72
CA ILE A 32 16.59 1.98 -1.43
C ILE A 32 15.40 1.89 -0.46
N LEU A 33 15.70 2.07 0.82
CA LEU A 33 14.73 1.99 1.90
C LEU A 33 14.09 3.36 2.16
N TYR A 34 12.76 3.38 2.28
CA TYR A 34 11.94 4.50 2.73
C TYR A 34 11.08 4.05 3.91
N GLY A 35 10.87 4.92 4.89
CA GLY A 35 10.07 4.62 6.06
C GLY A 35 10.88 4.31 7.32
N SER A 36 10.18 3.98 8.40
CA SER A 36 10.74 3.71 9.71
C SER A 36 11.33 2.29 9.81
N LYS A 37 11.94 2.00 10.98
CA LYS A 37 12.42 0.64 11.27
C LYS A 37 11.28 -0.39 11.30
N ASN A 38 10.09 0.02 11.68
CA ASN A 38 8.93 -0.86 11.87
C ASN A 38 8.03 -0.92 10.64
N CYS A 39 7.95 0.17 9.87
CA CYS A 39 7.15 0.28 8.66
C CYS A 39 8.03 0.85 7.54
N HIS A 40 8.57 -0.03 6.69
CA HIS A 40 9.48 0.39 5.64
C HIS A 40 9.22 -0.33 4.33
N TRP A 41 9.50 0.40 3.26
CA TRP A 41 9.30 -0.02 1.89
C TRP A 41 10.59 0.11 1.10
N LYS A 42 10.86 -0.82 0.21
CA LYS A 42 11.97 -0.69 -0.75
C LYS A 42 11.44 -0.43 -2.13
N MET A 43 11.90 0.64 -2.74
CA MET A 43 11.55 0.99 -4.11
C MET A 43 12.75 1.58 -4.84
N ILE A 44 12.70 1.62 -6.16
CA ILE A 44 13.70 2.32 -6.98
C ILE A 44 13.50 3.83 -6.77
N PRO A 45 14.57 4.61 -6.60
CA PRO A 45 14.46 6.07 -6.51
C PRO A 45 13.69 6.64 -7.69
N ILE A 46 12.75 7.54 -7.43
CA ILE A 46 11.95 8.17 -8.49
C ILE A 46 12.87 9.07 -9.30
N GLN A 47 12.89 8.88 -10.61
CA GLN A 47 13.58 9.78 -11.52
C GLN A 47 12.73 11.02 -11.75
N LYS A 48 13.32 12.20 -11.48
CA LYS A 48 12.62 13.47 -11.68
C LYS A 48 12.38 13.68 -13.19
N CYS A 49 11.13 13.83 -13.56
CA CYS A 49 10.75 14.35 -14.88
C CYS A 49 10.83 15.88 -14.83
N LEU A 50 11.37 16.50 -15.88
CA LEU A 50 11.47 17.96 -15.96
C LEU A 50 10.14 18.61 -16.34
N ASP A 51 9.27 17.85 -17.00
CA ASP A 51 8.05 18.36 -17.63
C ASP A 51 6.80 18.20 -16.78
N ARG A 52 6.91 17.50 -15.63
CA ARG A 52 5.78 17.29 -14.71
C ARG A 52 6.22 17.05 -13.27
N ASP A 53 5.29 17.29 -12.34
CA ASP A 53 5.48 16.96 -10.94
C ASP A 53 5.47 15.43 -10.71
N ILE A 54 6.22 15.01 -9.71
CA ILE A 54 6.18 13.62 -9.19
C ILE A 54 4.90 13.47 -8.37
N ILE A 55 4.10 12.47 -8.71
CA ILE A 55 2.83 12.16 -8.05
C ILE A 55 2.97 10.85 -7.26
N VAL A 56 2.74 10.92 -5.97
CA VAL A 56 2.78 9.77 -5.06
C VAL A 56 1.44 9.64 -4.34
N TYR A 57 0.84 8.45 -4.44
CA TYR A 57 -0.34 8.08 -3.69
C TYR A 57 0.04 7.04 -2.64
N SER A 58 -0.32 7.30 -1.39
CA SER A 58 -0.05 6.41 -0.25
C SER A 58 -1.33 6.11 0.52
N PHE A 59 -1.73 4.84 0.57
CA PHE A 59 -2.92 4.37 1.27
C PHE A 59 -2.54 3.50 2.47
N GLY A 60 -3.22 3.74 3.60
CA GLY A 60 -2.94 3.10 4.88
C GLY A 60 -1.76 3.76 5.59
N LEU A 61 -2.05 4.82 6.36
CA LEU A 61 -1.02 5.60 7.05
C LEU A 61 -0.73 5.06 8.45
N GLY A 62 -1.77 4.56 9.12
CA GLY A 62 -1.66 4.14 10.50
C GLY A 62 -1.16 5.26 11.42
N GLU A 63 -0.26 4.90 12.33
CA GLU A 63 0.44 5.86 13.21
C GLU A 63 1.94 5.95 12.85
N ASP A 64 2.30 5.78 11.56
CA ASP A 64 3.67 5.92 11.06
C ASP A 64 3.66 6.48 9.63
N ILE A 65 4.07 7.73 9.49
CA ILE A 65 4.13 8.45 8.20
C ILE A 65 5.57 8.71 7.75
N GLN A 66 6.52 7.90 8.23
CA GLN A 66 7.93 8.12 7.87
C GLN A 66 8.20 7.82 6.40
N PHE A 67 7.46 6.88 5.80
CA PHE A 67 7.54 6.61 4.35
C PHE A 67 7.18 7.86 3.54
N GLU A 68 6.06 8.49 3.85
CA GLU A 68 5.55 9.69 3.17
C GLU A 68 6.52 10.87 3.33
N LYS A 69 7.08 11.04 4.53
CA LYS A 69 8.11 12.06 4.81
C LYS A 69 9.37 11.81 3.99
N ASP A 70 9.91 10.59 4.05
CA ASP A 70 11.12 10.23 3.32
C ASP A 70 10.98 10.43 1.81
N VAL A 71 9.83 10.05 1.24
CA VAL A 71 9.55 10.22 -0.20
C VAL A 71 9.45 11.70 -0.54
N SER A 72 8.65 12.45 0.21
CA SER A 72 8.46 13.88 -0.03
C SER A 72 9.78 14.67 0.07
N GLU A 73 10.57 14.43 1.10
CA GLU A 73 11.83 15.12 1.35
C GLU A 73 12.90 14.77 0.30
N ARG A 74 13.07 13.48 -0.01
CA ARG A 74 14.12 13.03 -0.94
C ARG A 74 13.85 13.41 -2.38
N HIS A 75 12.58 13.50 -2.77
CA HIS A 75 12.21 13.77 -4.16
C HIS A 75 11.64 15.18 -4.37
N GLY A 76 11.42 15.94 -3.29
CA GLY A 76 10.85 17.29 -3.36
C GLY A 76 9.45 17.30 -3.99
N CYS A 77 8.61 16.32 -3.63
CA CYS A 77 7.31 16.12 -4.23
C CYS A 77 6.16 16.18 -3.23
N VAL A 78 4.94 16.36 -3.75
CA VAL A 78 3.73 16.24 -2.95
C VAL A 78 3.34 14.77 -2.84
N VAL A 79 3.05 14.32 -1.62
CA VAL A 79 2.47 13.00 -1.35
C VAL A 79 0.99 13.15 -1.04
N TYR A 80 0.13 12.49 -1.81
CA TYR A 80 -1.30 12.36 -1.54
C TYR A 80 -1.51 11.12 -0.69
N ALA A 81 -1.83 11.34 0.57
CA ALA A 81 -1.90 10.33 1.61
C ALA A 81 -3.35 10.08 2.04
N PHE A 82 -3.76 8.83 2.15
CA PHE A 82 -5.15 8.46 2.36
C PHE A 82 -5.27 7.44 3.49
N ASP A 83 -6.16 7.72 4.43
CA ASP A 83 -6.53 6.79 5.50
C ASP A 83 -7.92 7.16 6.03
N PRO A 84 -8.89 6.23 6.09
CA PRO A 84 -10.23 6.53 6.56
C PRO A 84 -10.36 6.51 8.09
N THR A 85 -9.34 6.04 8.83
CA THR A 85 -9.45 5.82 10.27
C THR A 85 -9.29 7.11 11.08
N PRO A 86 -10.21 7.44 11.99
CA PRO A 86 -10.11 8.64 12.80
C PRO A 86 -8.82 8.72 13.64
N LYS A 87 -8.30 7.56 14.09
CA LYS A 87 -7.09 7.48 14.89
C LYS A 87 -5.86 7.88 14.06
N SER A 88 -5.73 7.34 12.85
CA SER A 88 -4.66 7.70 11.92
C SER A 88 -4.72 9.18 11.54
N LEU A 89 -5.91 9.67 11.17
CA LEU A 89 -6.11 11.09 10.82
C LEU A 89 -5.72 12.04 11.96
N ASN A 90 -6.08 11.70 13.19
CA ASN A 90 -5.70 12.48 14.37
C ASN A 90 -4.19 12.45 14.61
N TYR A 91 -3.55 11.28 14.47
CA TYR A 91 -2.10 11.15 14.57
C TYR A 91 -1.39 12.04 13.54
N VAL A 92 -1.81 11.96 12.29
CA VAL A 92 -1.20 12.71 11.19
C VAL A 92 -1.39 14.22 11.39
N LYS A 93 -2.59 14.66 11.79
CA LYS A 93 -2.89 16.07 12.11
C LYS A 93 -1.96 16.62 13.19
N ASN A 94 -1.61 15.82 14.20
CA ASN A 94 -0.72 16.24 15.29
C ASN A 94 0.78 16.13 14.93
N THR A 95 1.11 15.44 13.83
CA THR A 95 2.50 15.14 13.44
C THR A 95 2.99 16.02 12.29
N LEU A 96 2.10 16.44 11.39
CA LEU A 96 2.45 17.28 10.24
C LEU A 96 2.30 18.76 10.57
N SER A 97 3.21 19.57 10.03
CA SER A 97 3.07 21.02 10.01
C SER A 97 2.07 21.46 8.93
N GLU A 98 1.51 22.67 9.08
CA GLU A 98 0.57 23.25 8.10
C GLU A 98 1.16 23.39 6.68
N ASN A 99 2.47 23.57 6.57
CA ASN A 99 3.19 23.70 5.30
C ASN A 99 3.75 22.38 4.78
N SER A 100 3.25 21.25 5.27
CA SER A 100 3.71 19.93 4.83
C SER A 100 3.37 19.67 3.36
N SER A 101 4.31 19.06 2.63
CA SER A 101 4.07 18.55 1.28
C SER A 101 3.27 17.23 1.28
N ILE A 102 2.83 16.74 2.44
CA ILE A 102 1.94 15.59 2.57
C ILE A 102 0.51 16.08 2.72
N LYS A 103 -0.34 15.80 1.73
CA LYS A 103 -1.76 16.15 1.73
C LYS A 103 -2.58 14.94 2.15
N VAL A 104 -3.35 15.06 3.22
CA VAL A 104 -4.07 13.93 3.84
C VAL A 104 -5.57 14.00 3.57
N TYR A 105 -6.14 12.86 3.19
CA TYR A 105 -7.55 12.71 2.85
C TYR A 105 -8.18 11.53 3.59
N PRO A 106 -9.42 11.67 4.09
CA PRO A 106 -10.11 10.65 4.87
C PRO A 106 -10.81 9.61 3.96
N TYR A 107 -10.11 9.08 2.96
CA TYR A 107 -10.68 8.15 2.00
C TYR A 107 -10.07 6.75 2.15
N ALA A 108 -10.93 5.73 2.03
CA ALA A 108 -10.50 4.37 1.79
C ALA A 108 -10.23 4.15 0.30
N LEU A 109 -9.38 3.17 -0.01
CA LEU A 109 -9.18 2.71 -1.38
C LEU A 109 -10.07 1.49 -1.65
N SER A 110 -10.75 1.49 -2.81
CA SER A 110 -11.59 0.39 -3.27
C SER A 110 -11.51 0.26 -4.80
N ASP A 111 -12.09 -0.79 -5.33
CA ASP A 111 -12.26 -1.01 -6.77
C ASP A 111 -13.27 -0.05 -7.41
N LYS A 112 -14.12 0.61 -6.59
CA LYS A 112 -15.20 1.51 -7.03
C LYS A 112 -15.47 2.63 -6.03
N ASN A 113 -16.23 3.63 -6.46
CA ASN A 113 -16.66 4.75 -5.61
C ASN A 113 -17.93 4.36 -4.85
N CYS A 114 -17.86 4.34 -3.53
CA CYS A 114 -19.00 4.01 -2.67
C CYS A 114 -18.74 4.44 -1.23
N THR A 115 -19.78 4.34 -0.41
CA THR A 115 -19.63 4.37 1.05
C THR A 115 -19.57 2.92 1.54
N LEU A 116 -18.63 2.61 2.40
CA LEU A 116 -18.39 1.28 2.94
C LEU A 116 -18.35 1.28 4.46
N ASP A 117 -18.79 0.18 5.02
CA ASP A 117 -18.57 -0.12 6.44
C ASP A 117 -17.07 -0.45 6.66
N PHE A 118 -16.43 0.29 7.54
CA PHE A 118 -15.06 0.04 7.95
C PHE A 118 -15.03 -0.46 9.38
N PHE A 119 -14.61 -1.71 9.56
CA PHE A 119 -14.58 -2.38 10.87
C PHE A 119 -13.33 -1.97 11.64
N LEU A 120 -13.55 -1.42 12.84
CA LEU A 120 -12.46 -1.01 13.71
C LEU A 120 -11.77 -2.23 14.35
N PRO A 121 -10.48 -2.11 14.75
CA PRO A 121 -9.79 -3.19 15.44
C PRO A 121 -10.43 -3.48 16.80
N LYS A 122 -10.44 -4.76 17.24
CA LYS A 122 -10.91 -5.16 18.59
C LYS A 122 -10.10 -4.49 19.70
N ASN A 123 -8.81 -4.39 19.51
CA ASN A 123 -7.92 -3.70 20.43
C ASN A 123 -7.85 -2.23 20.04
N PRO A 124 -8.33 -1.29 20.87
CA PRO A 124 -8.33 0.14 20.56
C PRO A 124 -6.92 0.74 20.43
N ASN A 125 -5.89 0.03 20.91
CA ASN A 125 -4.50 0.45 20.72
C ASN A 125 -4.00 0.22 19.29
N TYR A 126 -4.65 -0.64 18.51
CA TYR A 126 -4.29 -0.88 17.11
C TYR A 126 -4.99 0.13 16.20
N VAL A 127 -4.42 0.35 15.03
CA VAL A 127 -4.97 1.23 13.97
C VAL A 127 -5.51 0.43 12.78
N SER A 128 -5.13 -0.85 12.67
CA SER A 128 -5.46 -1.72 11.54
C SER A 128 -6.95 -2.08 11.53
N GLY A 129 -7.77 -1.22 10.97
CA GLY A 129 -9.14 -1.54 10.60
C GLY A 129 -9.21 -2.12 9.20
N SER A 130 -10.36 -2.67 8.79
CA SER A 130 -10.52 -3.32 7.49
C SER A 130 -11.92 -3.11 6.92
N LEU A 131 -12.01 -3.10 5.59
CA LEU A 131 -13.30 -3.19 4.87
C LEU A 131 -13.92 -4.58 4.98
N THR A 132 -13.15 -5.59 5.41
CA THR A 132 -13.61 -6.96 5.59
C THR A 132 -13.65 -7.33 7.06
N LYS A 133 -14.80 -7.80 7.54
CA LYS A 133 -14.93 -8.31 8.91
C LYS A 133 -14.03 -9.54 9.10
N SER A 134 -13.19 -9.52 10.11
CA SER A 134 -12.23 -10.58 10.44
C SER A 134 -12.17 -10.85 11.95
N PRO A 135 -11.55 -11.93 12.41
CA PRO A 135 -11.38 -12.20 13.84
C PRO A 135 -10.67 -11.09 14.63
N GLY A 136 -9.87 -10.25 13.96
CA GLY A 136 -9.16 -9.12 14.56
C GLY A 136 -9.97 -7.82 14.62
N THR A 137 -11.11 -7.74 13.92
CA THR A 137 -11.98 -6.57 13.94
C THR A 137 -13.09 -6.70 14.99
N SER A 138 -13.56 -5.57 15.53
CA SER A 138 -14.72 -5.49 16.42
C SER A 138 -16.03 -5.51 15.63
N ASP A 139 -17.16 -5.54 16.34
CA ASP A 139 -18.47 -5.28 15.73
C ASP A 139 -18.71 -3.77 15.52
N SER A 140 -17.87 -2.92 16.10
CA SER A 140 -17.91 -1.48 15.86
C SER A 140 -17.40 -1.16 14.47
N LYS A 141 -18.20 -0.42 13.72
CA LYS A 141 -17.91 0.02 12.37
C LYS A 141 -18.19 1.51 12.23
N ILE A 142 -17.52 2.12 11.27
CA ILE A 142 -17.79 3.49 10.82
C ILE A 142 -18.08 3.45 9.33
N GLU A 143 -18.89 4.36 8.85
CA GLU A 143 -19.04 4.58 7.42
C GLU A 143 -17.88 5.43 6.91
N VAL A 144 -17.27 5.01 5.81
CA VAL A 144 -16.16 5.71 5.16
C VAL A 144 -16.41 5.88 3.67
N GLU A 145 -15.99 7.00 3.12
CA GLU A 145 -15.94 7.18 1.67
C GLU A 145 -14.78 6.35 1.10
N ALA A 146 -15.11 5.51 0.13
CA ALA A 146 -14.14 4.67 -0.58
C ALA A 146 -14.13 5.05 -2.06
N HIS A 147 -12.93 5.18 -2.62
CA HIS A 147 -12.75 5.62 -4.00
C HIS A 147 -11.80 4.74 -4.78
N SER A 148 -12.03 4.65 -6.10
CA SER A 148 -11.09 4.03 -7.02
C SER A 148 -9.93 4.97 -7.33
N ILE A 149 -8.81 4.39 -7.77
CA ILE A 149 -7.64 5.16 -8.23
C ILE A 149 -8.02 6.09 -9.39
N GLN A 150 -8.82 5.60 -10.35
CA GLN A 150 -9.27 6.42 -11.47
C GLN A 150 -9.99 7.68 -11.02
N PHE A 151 -10.93 7.53 -10.09
CA PHE A 151 -11.67 8.69 -9.56
C PHE A 151 -10.73 9.68 -8.86
N LEU A 152 -9.79 9.20 -8.07
CA LEU A 152 -8.84 10.07 -7.38
C LEU A 152 -7.90 10.78 -8.36
N MET A 153 -7.45 10.10 -9.41
CA MET A 153 -6.66 10.70 -10.48
C MET A 153 -7.45 11.84 -11.16
N GLU A 154 -8.71 11.58 -11.54
CA GLU A 154 -9.60 12.59 -12.12
C GLU A 154 -9.85 13.76 -11.17
N LYS A 155 -10.16 13.47 -9.90
CA LYS A 155 -10.44 14.47 -8.86
C LYS A 155 -9.28 15.44 -8.63
N PHE A 156 -8.04 14.94 -8.72
CA PHE A 156 -6.83 15.74 -8.50
C PHE A 156 -6.17 16.23 -9.80
N GLY A 157 -6.69 15.85 -10.96
CA GLY A 157 -6.16 16.23 -12.27
C GLY A 157 -4.85 15.53 -12.64
N HIS A 158 -4.63 14.29 -12.13
CA HIS A 158 -3.44 13.52 -12.41
C HIS A 158 -3.65 12.54 -13.54
N THR A 159 -2.72 12.43 -14.46
CA THR A 159 -2.72 11.49 -15.57
C THR A 159 -1.84 10.27 -15.30
N GLU A 160 -0.87 10.39 -14.40
CA GLU A 160 0.08 9.35 -14.02
C GLU A 160 0.33 9.39 -12.52
N ILE A 161 0.74 8.25 -11.95
CA ILE A 161 1.18 8.08 -10.57
C ILE A 161 2.59 7.48 -10.60
N ASP A 162 3.59 8.16 -10.06
CA ASP A 162 4.96 7.64 -10.01
C ASP A 162 5.10 6.49 -9.01
N VAL A 163 4.45 6.61 -7.84
CA VAL A 163 4.42 5.57 -6.82
C VAL A 163 3.02 5.43 -6.23
N LEU A 164 2.50 4.21 -6.26
CA LEU A 164 1.31 3.79 -5.53
C LEU A 164 1.72 2.87 -4.38
N LYS A 165 1.55 3.32 -3.13
CA LYS A 165 1.72 2.49 -1.93
C LYS A 165 0.35 2.08 -1.40
N MET A 166 0.18 0.78 -1.12
CA MET A 166 -1.03 0.19 -0.56
C MET A 166 -0.72 -0.73 0.61
N ASP A 167 -1.26 -0.39 1.77
CA ASP A 167 -1.31 -1.17 2.99
C ASP A 167 -2.71 -1.01 3.58
N ILE A 168 -3.69 -1.72 3.00
CA ILE A 168 -5.13 -1.43 3.14
C ILE A 168 -5.95 -2.61 3.64
N GLU A 169 -5.27 -3.55 4.29
CA GLU A 169 -5.87 -4.58 5.12
C GLU A 169 -6.92 -5.45 4.39
N GLY A 170 -6.57 -5.89 3.16
CA GLY A 170 -7.29 -6.91 2.40
C GLY A 170 -7.98 -6.43 1.12
N ALA A 171 -8.09 -5.12 0.88
CA ALA A 171 -8.67 -4.58 -0.35
C ALA A 171 -7.69 -4.55 -1.54
N GLU A 172 -6.41 -4.87 -1.32
CA GLU A 172 -5.34 -4.81 -2.34
C GLU A 172 -5.67 -5.63 -3.59
N TYR A 173 -6.32 -6.77 -3.38
CA TYR A 173 -6.62 -7.73 -4.44
C TYR A 173 -7.61 -7.16 -5.46
N ASP A 174 -8.73 -6.66 -4.97
CA ASP A 174 -9.80 -6.14 -5.82
C ASP A 174 -9.37 -4.84 -6.51
N VAL A 175 -8.59 -4.01 -5.81
CA VAL A 175 -8.01 -2.79 -6.37
C VAL A 175 -7.04 -3.12 -7.50
N LEU A 176 -6.09 -4.06 -7.30
CA LEU A 176 -5.13 -4.42 -8.33
C LEU A 176 -5.79 -5.07 -9.55
N GLU A 177 -6.77 -5.93 -9.35
CA GLU A 177 -7.56 -6.50 -10.45
C GLU A 177 -8.27 -5.40 -11.24
N SER A 178 -8.97 -4.48 -10.56
CA SER A 178 -9.63 -3.34 -11.21
C SER A 178 -8.66 -2.47 -12.01
N LEU A 179 -7.47 -2.19 -11.47
CA LEU A 179 -6.42 -1.41 -12.16
C LEU A 179 -5.90 -2.14 -13.41
N ILE A 180 -5.74 -3.46 -13.35
CA ILE A 180 -5.27 -4.28 -14.46
C ILE A 180 -6.33 -4.35 -15.55
N ASP A 181 -7.59 -4.60 -15.18
CA ASP A 181 -8.71 -4.79 -16.09
C ASP A 181 -9.08 -3.49 -16.80
N SER A 182 -9.09 -2.36 -16.09
CA SER A 182 -9.33 -1.04 -16.68
C SER A 182 -8.16 -0.52 -17.52
N GLY A 183 -6.98 -1.10 -17.38
CA GLY A 183 -5.75 -0.59 -18.02
C GLY A 183 -5.12 0.59 -17.29
N THR A 184 -5.70 1.11 -16.22
CA THR A 184 -5.14 2.22 -15.41
C THR A 184 -3.78 1.88 -14.82
N ILE A 185 -3.50 0.59 -14.63
CA ILE A 185 -2.20 0.09 -14.18
C ILE A 185 -1.03 0.58 -15.05
N ASN A 186 -1.26 0.88 -16.33
CA ASN A 186 -0.23 1.36 -17.26
C ASN A 186 0.20 2.82 -16.96
N ASN A 187 -0.57 3.55 -16.16
CA ASN A 187 -0.29 4.91 -15.73
C ASN A 187 0.41 4.95 -14.35
N ILE A 188 0.85 3.79 -13.84
CA ILE A 188 1.50 3.68 -12.53
C ILE A 188 2.95 3.25 -12.73
N GLY A 189 3.90 4.03 -12.22
CA GLY A 189 5.34 3.78 -12.37
C GLY A 189 5.85 2.68 -11.45
N GLN A 190 5.55 2.74 -10.16
CA GLN A 190 5.94 1.76 -9.15
C GLN A 190 4.79 1.44 -8.21
N ILE A 191 4.72 0.19 -7.76
CA ILE A 191 3.72 -0.28 -6.81
C ILE A 191 4.43 -0.86 -5.58
N CYS A 192 4.11 -0.31 -4.42
CA CYS A 192 4.48 -0.83 -3.11
C CYS A 192 3.21 -1.40 -2.46
N VAL A 193 3.12 -2.71 -2.31
CA VAL A 193 1.90 -3.35 -1.79
C VAL A 193 2.21 -4.36 -0.69
N GLU A 194 1.45 -4.31 0.40
CA GLU A 194 1.41 -5.35 1.42
C GLU A 194 0.20 -6.26 1.19
N PHE A 195 0.44 -7.54 0.90
CA PHE A 195 -0.62 -8.52 0.70
C PHE A 195 -1.04 -9.19 2.00
N HIS A 196 -2.32 -9.10 2.32
CA HIS A 196 -2.89 -9.60 3.56
C HIS A 196 -3.59 -10.95 3.36
N PHE A 197 -2.83 -12.04 3.40
CA PHE A 197 -3.32 -13.42 3.17
C PHE A 197 -4.33 -13.91 4.23
N ARG A 198 -4.42 -13.25 5.39
CA ARG A 198 -5.29 -13.65 6.50
C ARG A 198 -6.79 -13.43 6.24
N PHE A 199 -7.13 -12.64 5.23
CA PHE A 199 -8.52 -12.25 4.97
C PHE A 199 -9.28 -13.23 4.10
N GLY A 200 -8.68 -14.30 3.56
CA GLY A 200 -9.43 -15.26 2.76
C GLY A 200 -8.63 -16.47 2.30
N CYS A 201 -9.37 -17.55 2.04
CA CYS A 201 -8.83 -18.74 1.40
C CYS A 201 -8.53 -18.46 -0.08
N GLY A 202 -7.43 -18.96 -0.60
CA GLY A 202 -7.08 -18.81 -2.02
C GLY A 202 -6.36 -17.51 -2.37
N LEU A 203 -6.17 -16.57 -1.43
CA LEU A 203 -5.50 -15.30 -1.68
C LEU A 203 -4.02 -15.47 -2.09
N VAL A 204 -3.37 -16.54 -1.68
CA VAL A 204 -2.03 -16.89 -2.17
C VAL A 204 -2.05 -17.11 -3.68
N LYS A 205 -3.00 -17.91 -4.19
CA LYS A 205 -3.16 -18.15 -5.63
C LYS A 205 -3.52 -16.87 -6.38
N LYS A 206 -4.45 -16.07 -5.81
CA LYS A 206 -4.85 -14.76 -6.36
C LYS A 206 -3.64 -13.81 -6.47
N THR A 207 -2.75 -13.81 -5.47
CA THR A 207 -1.51 -13.03 -5.53
C THR A 207 -0.60 -13.46 -6.67
N GLU A 208 -0.44 -14.78 -6.90
CA GLU A 208 0.36 -15.28 -8.03
C GLU A 208 -0.23 -14.89 -9.38
N GLU A 209 -1.56 -14.92 -9.51
CA GLU A 209 -2.28 -14.48 -10.72
C GLU A 209 -2.07 -12.97 -10.96
N ILE A 210 -2.16 -12.16 -9.92
CA ILE A 210 -1.88 -10.72 -9.97
C ILE A 210 -0.41 -10.47 -10.39
N PHE A 211 0.56 -11.15 -9.78
CA PHE A 211 1.96 -11.02 -10.20
C PHE A 211 2.19 -11.39 -11.66
N LYS A 212 1.55 -12.45 -12.15
CA LYS A 212 1.62 -12.83 -13.55
C LYS A 212 1.06 -11.74 -14.46
N SER A 213 -0.08 -11.16 -14.08
CA SER A 213 -0.73 -10.07 -14.83
C SER A 213 0.12 -8.80 -14.83
N LEU A 214 0.67 -8.40 -13.69
CA LEU A 214 1.60 -7.26 -13.58
C LEU A 214 2.85 -7.46 -14.44
N LYS A 215 3.42 -8.68 -14.43
CA LYS A 215 4.57 -9.01 -15.28
C LYS A 215 4.23 -8.89 -16.77
N ASN A 216 3.05 -9.32 -17.20
CA ASN A 216 2.59 -9.17 -18.57
C ASN A 216 2.36 -7.70 -18.97
N LYS A 217 2.11 -6.81 -18.02
CA LYS A 217 2.05 -5.35 -18.20
C LYS A 217 3.41 -4.66 -18.11
N GLY A 218 4.51 -5.42 -17.99
CA GLY A 218 5.88 -4.90 -17.98
C GLY A 218 6.47 -4.62 -16.60
N PHE A 219 5.72 -4.83 -15.52
CA PHE A 219 6.25 -4.67 -14.17
C PHE A 219 7.30 -5.73 -13.84
N LYS A 220 8.31 -5.31 -13.09
CA LYS A 220 9.36 -6.21 -12.56
C LYS A 220 9.31 -6.19 -11.03
N LEU A 221 9.41 -7.37 -10.43
CA LEU A 221 9.51 -7.47 -8.98
C LEU A 221 10.90 -6.99 -8.53
N VAL A 222 10.93 -5.88 -7.81
CA VAL A 222 12.16 -5.25 -7.31
C VAL A 222 12.53 -5.79 -5.93
N TYR A 223 11.55 -5.94 -5.06
CA TYR A 223 11.75 -6.40 -3.69
C TYR A 223 10.54 -7.18 -3.18
N ALA A 224 10.78 -8.22 -2.42
CA ALA A 224 9.77 -8.91 -1.64
C ALA A 224 10.30 -9.22 -0.23
N ALA A 225 9.46 -9.04 0.76
CA ALA A 225 9.70 -9.48 2.14
C ALA A 225 8.52 -10.33 2.61
N ALA A 226 8.79 -11.27 3.52
CA ALA A 226 7.71 -11.93 4.23
C ALA A 226 7.11 -10.96 5.24
N ASN A 227 5.79 -10.87 5.29
CA ASN A 227 5.09 -10.16 6.37
C ASN A 227 5.48 -10.79 7.70
N GLN A 228 5.71 -9.95 8.69
CA GLN A 228 6.21 -10.36 10.02
C GLN A 228 5.14 -11.04 10.87
#